data_fce43ba87b0b6d59efa0dba7816c2eed
#
_entry.id   fce43ba87b0b6d59efa0dba7816c2eed
#
_cell.length_a   1.000
_cell.length_b   1.000
_cell.length_c   1.000
_cell.angle_alpha   90.00
_cell.angle_beta   90.00
_cell.angle_gamma   90.00
#
_symmetry.space_group_name_H-M   'P 1'
#
loop_
_entity.id
_entity.type
_entity.pdbx_description
1 polymer ?
#
loop_
_entity_poly.entity_id
_entity_poly.type
_entity_poly.pdbx_seq_one_letter_code
_entity_poly.pdbx_strand_id
1 'polypeptide(L)'
;VRLCKGHCSYSAGMFTYHKDSHCHWFRSFXXXXXXXXXXNYSEFRLVGALMGLAVYNSITLDIRFPPCCYKKLLSPPIVPCDHNTLVGICDVTLDDLFQIMPELAHGLNELLSYEGNVEEDFYSTFQVFQEEFGVIKSYNLKPNGDKIPVTNQNRKEYVQLYVDFLLNKSIYKQFAAFYYGFHSVCASYALLLLRPEEVEILVCGSPELDMSALQRSTQYEGYQKTDLTIRYFWDVVLGFSLDLQKKLLHFATGSDRVPVGGMADLNFKISKSETSTNWLPVAHTCFNQLCLPPYKNKKELKQKLIIGISNAEGFGLE
;
A
#
# COMPACT_ATOMS: atom_id res chain seq x y z
N VAL A 1 -11.95 -0.06 6.99
CA VAL A 1 -11.09 -0.94 7.81
C VAL A 1 -9.70 -0.32 7.81
N ARG A 2 -9.34 0.35 8.92
CA ARG A 2 -7.98 0.88 9.10
C ARG A 2 -7.06 -0.27 9.51
N LEU A 3 -6.33 -0.82 8.55
CA LEU A 3 -5.26 -1.76 8.84
C LEU A 3 -4.01 -0.93 9.19
N CYS A 4 -3.91 -0.52 10.44
CA CYS A 4 -2.73 0.13 11.04
C CYS A 4 -2.49 1.62 10.73
N LYS A 5 -3.01 2.48 11.58
CA LYS A 5 -2.32 3.72 11.93
C LYS A 5 -2.18 3.76 13.45
N GLY A 6 -0.93 3.65 13.88
CA GLY A 6 -0.47 4.06 15.22
C GLY A 6 -1.03 3.33 16.43
N HIS A 7 -0.12 2.79 17.19
CA HIS A 7 -0.28 2.41 18.62
C HIS A 7 -1.49 1.57 19.01
N CYS A 8 -1.79 0.51 18.26
CA CYS A 8 -2.65 -0.55 18.80
C CYS A 8 -1.79 -1.80 18.98
N SER A 9 -1.48 -2.10 20.22
CA SER A 9 -0.55 -3.17 20.60
C SER A 9 -1.05 -4.59 20.32
N TYR A 10 -2.25 -4.74 19.75
CA TYR A 10 -2.85 -6.05 19.55
C TYR A 10 -3.01 -6.51 18.08
N SER A 11 -2.92 -5.61 17.13
CA SER A 11 -2.98 -5.99 15.69
C SER A 11 -1.59 -6.08 15.05
N ALA A 12 -0.55 -6.08 15.86
CA ALA A 12 0.84 -5.96 15.44
C ALA A 12 1.45 -7.26 14.92
N GLY A 13 0.64 -8.16 14.34
CA GLY A 13 1.17 -9.47 14.02
C GLY A 13 1.18 -9.89 12.55
N MET A 14 0.36 -9.29 11.70
CA MET A 14 0.13 -9.82 10.35
C MET A 14 1.04 -9.21 9.28
N PHE A 15 1.17 -7.89 9.32
CA PHE A 15 1.89 -7.13 8.31
C PHE A 15 2.88 -6.19 8.97
N THR A 16 4.01 -5.95 8.28
CA THR A 16 4.96 -4.92 8.67
C THR A 16 4.79 -3.75 7.72
N TYR A 17 4.69 -2.54 8.27
CA TYR A 17 4.72 -1.33 7.47
C TYR A 17 6.17 -0.90 7.28
N HIS A 18 6.58 -0.82 6.04
CA HIS A 18 7.94 -0.41 5.65
C HIS A 18 7.90 1.09 5.33
N LYS A 19 8.51 1.90 6.21
CA LYS A 19 8.47 3.37 6.12
C LYS A 19 9.12 3.90 4.84
N ASP A 20 10.20 3.27 4.43
CA ASP A 20 11.00 3.75 3.29
C ASP A 20 10.29 3.57 1.95
N SER A 21 9.47 2.53 1.85
CA SER A 21 8.70 2.22 0.64
C SER A 21 7.21 2.58 0.78
N HIS A 22 6.77 3.00 1.97
CA HIS A 22 5.38 3.34 2.29
C HIS A 22 4.40 2.22 1.96
N CYS A 23 4.81 0.96 2.16
CA CYS A 23 3.95 -0.18 1.86
C CYS A 23 3.90 -1.18 3.02
N HIS A 24 2.86 -2.03 2.98
CA HIS A 24 2.69 -3.13 3.92
C HIS A 24 3.19 -4.42 3.28
N TRP A 25 3.87 -5.25 4.06
CA TRP A 25 4.28 -6.58 3.61
C TRP A 25 3.99 -7.62 4.68
N PHE A 26 3.82 -8.86 4.25
CA PHE A 26 3.49 -9.99 5.10
C PHE A 26 4.63 -10.29 6.06
N ARG A 27 4.32 -10.55 7.32
CA ARG A 27 5.32 -11.08 8.26
C ARG A 27 5.52 -12.56 7.98
N SER A 28 6.76 -12.99 8.04
CA SER A 28 7.15 -14.39 7.81
C SER A 28 6.66 -15.32 8.92
N PHE A 29 6.26 -14.77 10.07
CA PHE A 29 5.70 -15.54 11.19
C PHE A 29 4.54 -14.78 11.79
N UNK A 30 3.69 -15.47 12.12
CA UNK A 30 2.53 -14.84 12.62
C UNK A 30 2.71 -14.70 14.08
N UNK A 31 2.66 -13.93 14.38
CA UNK A 31 2.71 -13.75 15.61
C UNK A 31 1.89 -14.64 16.21
N UNK A 32 1.99 -15.37 16.03
CA UNK A 32 1.33 -16.31 16.58
C UNK A 32 1.55 -16.21 17.93
N UNK A 33 1.06 -15.47 18.18
CA UNK A 33 1.12 -15.30 19.47
C UNK A 33 1.20 -16.63 20.02
N UNK A 34 1.88 -16.63 20.45
CA UNK A 34 2.18 -17.74 21.11
C UNK A 34 1.09 -18.63 21.39
N UNK A 35 0.38 -18.50 21.16
CA UNK A 35 -0.50 -19.46 21.49
C UNK A 35 -0.49 -20.48 20.43
N UNK A 36 -0.04 -21.10 20.63
CA UNK A 36 0.10 -22.15 19.88
C UNK A 36 -0.98 -22.50 18.98
N UNK A 37 -1.43 -21.85 18.77
CA UNK A 37 -2.39 -22.30 17.93
C UNK A 37 -1.86 -22.21 16.56
N UNK A 38 -2.06 -23.03 16.05
CA UNK A 38 -1.77 -23.03 14.74
C UNK A 38 -1.90 -21.68 14.21
N UNK A 39 -1.14 -21.21 13.99
CA UNK A 39 -1.16 -20.12 13.38
C UNK A 39 -2.42 -20.02 12.80
N ASN A 40 -3.15 -19.34 13.11
CA ASN A 40 -4.45 -19.14 12.55
C ASN A 40 -4.37 -18.18 11.34
N TYR A 41 -4.29 -18.74 10.19
CA TYR A 41 -4.19 -17.98 8.94
C TYR A 41 -5.56 -17.42 8.48
N SER A 42 -6.62 -17.64 9.26
CA SER A 42 -7.98 -17.14 8.94
C SER A 42 -8.02 -15.61 8.83
N GLU A 43 -7.17 -14.91 9.58
CA GLU A 43 -7.11 -13.45 9.50
C GLU A 43 -6.55 -12.98 8.14
N PHE A 44 -5.52 -13.66 7.64
CA PHE A 44 -5.01 -13.37 6.29
C PHE A 44 -6.06 -13.66 5.23
N ARG A 45 -6.80 -14.76 5.41
CA ARG A 45 -7.90 -15.11 4.52
C ARG A 45 -8.99 -14.03 4.56
N LEU A 46 -9.31 -13.52 5.74
CA LEU A 46 -10.31 -12.45 5.90
C LEU A 46 -9.86 -11.17 5.18
N VAL A 47 -8.59 -10.77 5.34
CA VAL A 47 -8.09 -9.56 4.66
C VAL A 47 -8.15 -9.73 3.13
N GLY A 48 -7.80 -10.93 2.64
CA GLY A 48 -7.94 -11.24 1.21
C GLY A 48 -9.39 -11.14 0.73
N ALA A 49 -10.33 -11.70 1.52
CA ALA A 49 -11.76 -11.64 1.18
C ALA A 49 -12.28 -10.20 1.19
N LEU A 50 -11.85 -9.38 2.16
CA LEU A 50 -12.23 -7.96 2.22
C LEU A 50 -11.72 -7.20 1.00
N MET A 51 -10.48 -7.49 0.58
CA MET A 51 -9.93 -6.90 -0.65
C MET A 51 -10.75 -7.35 -1.87
N GLY A 52 -11.12 -8.63 -1.95
CA GLY A 52 -11.98 -9.15 -3.02
C GLY A 52 -13.36 -8.48 -3.03
N LEU A 53 -13.95 -8.26 -1.85
CA LEU A 53 -15.24 -7.57 -1.72
C LEU A 53 -15.14 -6.12 -2.19
N ALA A 54 -14.05 -5.45 -1.88
CA ALA A 54 -13.83 -4.07 -2.32
C ALA A 54 -13.79 -4.00 -3.85
N VAL A 55 -13.04 -4.90 -4.48
CA VAL A 55 -12.97 -5.00 -5.95
C VAL A 55 -14.35 -5.30 -6.53
N TYR A 56 -15.07 -6.29 -5.97
CA TYR A 56 -16.39 -6.69 -6.44
C TYR A 56 -17.40 -5.55 -6.36
N ASN A 57 -17.33 -4.73 -5.30
CA ASN A 57 -18.26 -3.62 -5.07
C ASN A 57 -17.75 -2.29 -5.63
N SER A 58 -16.63 -2.26 -6.33
CA SER A 58 -16.00 -1.06 -6.88
C SER A 58 -15.71 -0.01 -5.79
N ILE A 59 -15.27 -0.49 -4.63
CA ILE A 59 -14.87 0.35 -3.49
C ILE A 59 -13.35 0.31 -3.40
N THR A 60 -12.71 1.48 -3.42
CA THR A 60 -11.26 1.54 -3.26
C THR A 60 -10.88 1.46 -1.77
N LEU A 61 -9.75 0.81 -1.51
CA LEU A 61 -9.19 0.66 -0.16
C LEU A 61 -7.92 1.48 -0.01
N ASP A 62 -7.77 2.13 1.13
CA ASP A 62 -6.53 2.83 1.47
C ASP A 62 -5.55 1.80 2.08
N ILE A 63 -5.13 0.86 1.26
CA ILE A 63 -4.16 -0.19 1.62
C ILE A 63 -3.05 -0.15 0.58
N ARG A 64 -1.81 -0.07 1.03
CA ARG A 64 -0.66 -0.05 0.12
C ARG A 64 0.14 -1.33 0.25
N PHE A 65 -0.09 -2.23 -0.71
CA PHE A 65 0.78 -3.38 -0.93
C PHE A 65 1.69 -3.09 -2.13
N PRO A 66 2.90 -3.65 -2.13
CA PRO A 66 3.80 -3.47 -3.27
C PRO A 66 3.27 -4.19 -4.51
N PRO A 67 3.70 -3.80 -5.73
CA PRO A 67 3.20 -4.41 -6.97
C PRO A 67 3.33 -5.94 -7.02
N CYS A 68 4.37 -6.50 -6.42
CA CYS A 68 4.54 -7.97 -6.43
C CYS A 68 3.42 -8.70 -5.67
N CYS A 69 2.70 -8.03 -4.75
CA CYS A 69 1.52 -8.59 -4.10
C CYS A 69 0.46 -8.97 -5.13
N TYR A 70 0.20 -8.07 -6.08
CA TYR A 70 -0.80 -8.30 -7.12
C TYR A 70 -0.34 -9.33 -8.14
N LYS A 71 0.96 -9.36 -8.45
CA LYS A 71 1.57 -10.40 -9.27
C LYS A 71 1.36 -11.78 -8.65
N LYS A 72 1.56 -11.90 -7.34
CA LYS A 72 1.35 -13.13 -6.58
C LYS A 72 -0.14 -13.51 -6.50
N LEU A 73 -1.04 -12.53 -6.38
CA LEU A 73 -2.49 -12.77 -6.37
C LEU A 73 -2.99 -13.37 -7.70
N LEU A 74 -2.29 -13.11 -8.79
CA LEU A 74 -2.62 -13.65 -10.12
C LEU A 74 -1.79 -14.91 -10.46
N SER A 75 -1.17 -15.54 -9.48
CA SER A 75 -0.27 -16.70 -9.72
C SER A 75 -0.79 -17.94 -8.99
N PRO A 76 -1.70 -18.71 -9.61
CA PRO A 76 -2.38 -18.46 -10.89
C PRO A 76 -3.60 -17.53 -10.76
N PRO A 77 -4.09 -16.94 -11.86
CA PRO A 77 -5.24 -16.02 -11.79
C PRO A 77 -6.57 -16.72 -11.51
N ILE A 78 -6.63 -18.05 -11.70
CA ILE A 78 -7.79 -18.86 -11.35
C ILE A 78 -7.33 -19.93 -10.37
N VAL A 79 -8.12 -20.16 -9.32
CA VAL A 79 -7.81 -21.14 -8.29
C VAL A 79 -7.68 -22.53 -8.93
N PRO A 80 -6.55 -23.23 -8.72
CA PRO A 80 -6.36 -24.55 -9.32
C PRO A 80 -7.34 -25.58 -8.76
N CYS A 81 -7.76 -26.51 -9.60
CA CYS A 81 -8.60 -27.65 -9.17
C CYS A 81 -7.81 -28.63 -8.33
N ASP A 82 -6.50 -28.76 -8.59
CA ASP A 82 -5.63 -29.62 -7.79
C ASP A 82 -5.21 -28.90 -6.52
N HIS A 83 -5.64 -29.38 -5.38
CA HIS A 83 -5.36 -28.79 -4.06
C HIS A 83 -3.87 -28.86 -3.68
N ASN A 84 -3.07 -29.65 -4.38
CA ASN A 84 -1.62 -29.74 -4.15
C ASN A 84 -0.84 -28.65 -4.92
N THR A 85 -1.50 -27.98 -5.85
CA THR A 85 -0.85 -26.89 -6.60
C THR A 85 -0.58 -25.70 -5.68
N LEU A 86 0.65 -25.25 -5.65
CA LEU A 86 1.02 -24.07 -4.85
C LEU A 86 0.42 -22.81 -5.47
N VAL A 87 -0.12 -21.95 -4.63
CA VAL A 87 -0.73 -20.67 -5.06
C VAL A 87 0.02 -19.49 -4.45
N GLY A 88 -0.05 -18.35 -5.12
CA GLY A 88 0.55 -17.13 -4.60
C GLY A 88 2.07 -17.15 -4.65
N ILE A 89 2.64 -17.93 -5.56
CA ILE A 89 4.10 -17.98 -5.81
C ILE A 89 4.34 -17.51 -7.24
N CYS A 90 5.28 -16.62 -7.42
CA CYS A 90 5.66 -16.11 -8.74
C CYS A 90 7.17 -15.87 -8.79
N ASP A 91 7.69 -15.66 -9.98
CA ASP A 91 9.08 -15.26 -10.15
C ASP A 91 9.25 -13.84 -9.58
N VAL A 92 10.13 -13.72 -8.60
CA VAL A 92 10.42 -12.45 -7.93
C VAL A 92 11.85 -12.03 -8.23
N THR A 93 12.06 -10.72 -8.27
CA THR A 93 13.34 -10.13 -8.66
C THR A 93 13.85 -9.21 -7.56
N LEU A 94 15.12 -8.80 -7.69
CA LEU A 94 15.69 -7.79 -6.80
C LEU A 94 14.91 -6.46 -6.91
N ASP A 95 14.36 -6.14 -8.08
CA ASP A 95 13.52 -4.95 -8.25
C ASP A 95 12.26 -5.02 -7.41
N ASP A 96 11.65 -6.22 -7.30
CA ASP A 96 10.50 -6.41 -6.40
C ASP A 96 10.90 -6.15 -4.95
N LEU A 97 12.08 -6.61 -4.53
CA LEU A 97 12.57 -6.38 -3.18
C LEU A 97 12.86 -4.90 -2.93
N PHE A 98 13.38 -4.18 -3.93
CA PHE A 98 13.61 -2.72 -3.82
C PHE A 98 12.31 -1.98 -3.46
N GLN A 99 11.18 -2.45 -3.94
CA GLN A 99 9.89 -1.80 -3.69
C GLN A 99 9.36 -2.08 -2.28
N ILE A 100 9.98 -3.00 -1.54
CA ILE A 100 9.53 -3.39 -0.18
C ILE A 100 10.59 -2.98 0.85
N MET A 101 11.82 -3.45 0.66
CA MET A 101 12.94 -3.29 1.58
C MET A 101 14.14 -2.69 0.81
N PRO A 102 14.08 -1.38 0.50
CA PRO A 102 15.10 -0.78 -0.36
C PRO A 102 16.52 -0.86 0.21
N GLU A 103 16.70 -0.72 1.51
CA GLU A 103 18.05 -0.82 2.12
C GLU A 103 18.65 -2.20 1.94
N LEU A 104 17.87 -3.25 2.20
CA LEU A 104 18.33 -4.63 2.02
C LEU A 104 18.62 -4.91 0.55
N ALA A 105 17.72 -4.48 -0.34
CA ALA A 105 17.88 -4.66 -1.79
C ALA A 105 19.15 -3.94 -2.29
N HIS A 106 19.41 -2.75 -1.75
CA HIS A 106 20.61 -1.98 -2.09
C HIS A 106 21.88 -2.76 -1.68
N GLY A 107 21.90 -3.32 -0.46
CA GLY A 107 23.03 -4.14 0.01
C GLY A 107 23.25 -5.37 -0.86
N LEU A 108 22.18 -6.05 -1.28
CA LEU A 108 22.30 -7.20 -2.18
C LEU A 108 22.79 -6.78 -3.58
N ASN A 109 22.39 -5.61 -4.04
CA ASN A 109 22.85 -5.07 -5.31
C ASN A 109 24.35 -4.70 -5.25
N GLU A 110 24.79 -4.15 -4.13
CA GLU A 110 26.22 -3.87 -3.90
C GLU A 110 27.04 -5.17 -3.93
N LEU A 111 26.52 -6.24 -3.31
CA LEU A 111 27.16 -7.55 -3.35
C LEU A 111 27.33 -8.04 -4.80
N LEU A 112 26.30 -7.86 -5.64
CA LEU A 112 26.35 -8.29 -7.04
C LEU A 112 27.40 -7.53 -7.86
N SER A 113 27.64 -6.27 -7.53
CA SER A 113 28.57 -5.42 -8.27
C SER A 113 29.96 -5.30 -7.64
N TYR A 114 30.18 -5.97 -6.48
CA TYR A 114 31.43 -5.86 -5.75
C TYR A 114 32.60 -6.43 -6.56
N GLU A 115 33.68 -5.66 -6.69
CA GLU A 115 34.83 -6.04 -7.52
C GLU A 115 35.93 -6.78 -6.75
N GLY A 116 35.86 -6.79 -5.40
CA GLY A 116 36.83 -7.51 -4.56
C GLY A 116 36.51 -8.98 -4.39
N ASN A 117 37.15 -9.61 -3.43
CA ASN A 117 36.91 -11.02 -3.11
C ASN A 117 35.73 -11.15 -2.16
N VAL A 118 34.58 -11.56 -2.70
CA VAL A 118 33.30 -11.63 -1.95
C VAL A 118 33.46 -12.57 -0.73
N GLU A 119 34.08 -13.74 -0.93
CA GLU A 119 34.19 -14.72 0.15
C GLU A 119 35.04 -14.18 1.32
N GLU A 120 36.15 -13.50 1.02
CA GLU A 120 37.07 -12.98 2.05
C GLU A 120 36.54 -11.69 2.70
N ASP A 121 35.77 -10.89 1.97
CA ASP A 121 35.38 -9.57 2.46
C ASP A 121 34.01 -9.57 3.14
N PHE A 122 33.09 -10.47 2.75
CA PHE A 122 31.73 -10.50 3.31
C PHE A 122 31.49 -11.61 4.33
N TYR A 123 32.24 -12.71 4.26
CA TYR A 123 32.13 -13.85 5.19
C TYR A 123 30.72 -14.41 5.30
N SER A 124 29.94 -14.34 4.22
CA SER A 124 28.54 -14.78 4.20
C SER A 124 28.42 -16.21 3.70
N THR A 125 27.41 -16.91 4.18
CA THR A 125 27.04 -18.25 3.70
C THR A 125 25.61 -18.21 3.14
N PHE A 126 25.15 -19.33 2.53
CA PHE A 126 23.80 -19.42 1.95
C PHE A 126 22.75 -19.57 3.04
N GLN A 127 22.72 -18.60 3.98
CA GLN A 127 21.76 -18.53 5.07
C GLN A 127 21.14 -17.15 5.16
N VAL A 128 19.89 -17.09 5.65
CA VAL A 128 19.20 -15.85 6.03
C VAL A 128 18.97 -15.89 7.53
N PHE A 129 19.18 -14.78 8.18
CA PHE A 129 18.92 -14.63 9.61
C PHE A 129 17.68 -13.73 9.78
N GLN A 130 16.71 -14.20 10.54
CA GLN A 130 15.51 -13.44 10.85
C GLN A 130 15.31 -13.39 12.36
N GLU A 131 14.95 -12.21 12.86
CA GLU A 131 14.57 -12.07 14.26
C GLU A 131 13.10 -12.44 14.41
N GLU A 132 12.83 -13.46 15.24
CA GLU A 132 11.49 -13.92 15.56
C GLU A 132 11.33 -13.88 17.08
N PHE A 133 10.50 -12.95 17.55
CA PHE A 133 10.18 -12.78 18.99
C PHE A 133 11.46 -12.58 19.86
N GLY A 134 12.37 -11.76 19.37
CA GLY A 134 13.62 -11.48 20.09
C GLY A 134 14.67 -12.59 19.98
N VAL A 135 14.42 -13.62 19.19
CA VAL A 135 15.38 -14.71 18.93
C VAL A 135 15.78 -14.66 17.46
N ILE A 136 17.09 -14.70 17.21
CA ILE A 136 17.60 -14.76 15.85
C ILE A 136 17.57 -16.22 15.40
N LYS A 137 16.84 -16.50 14.33
CA LYS A 137 16.76 -17.81 13.69
C LYS A 137 17.46 -17.76 12.34
N SER A 138 18.12 -18.87 11.98
CA SER A 138 18.79 -19.02 10.70
C SER A 138 18.03 -19.99 9.81
N TYR A 139 18.00 -19.68 8.52
CA TYR A 139 17.34 -20.51 7.50
C TYR A 139 18.31 -20.73 6.35
N ASN A 140 18.53 -21.99 5.99
CA ASN A 140 19.37 -22.35 4.85
C ASN A 140 18.63 -22.06 3.55
N LEU A 141 19.25 -21.31 2.65
CA LEU A 141 18.70 -20.99 1.34
C LEU A 141 18.70 -22.18 0.38
N LYS A 142 19.60 -23.13 0.62
CA LYS A 142 19.66 -24.41 -0.10
C LYS A 142 20.28 -25.46 0.83
N PRO A 143 20.20 -26.76 0.49
CA PRO A 143 20.75 -27.80 1.37
C PRO A 143 22.22 -27.53 1.73
N ASN A 144 22.53 -27.65 3.02
CA ASN A 144 23.86 -27.36 3.60
C ASN A 144 24.33 -25.92 3.37
N GLY A 145 23.37 -24.96 3.25
CA GLY A 145 23.70 -23.56 2.99
C GLY A 145 24.59 -22.92 4.04
N ASP A 146 24.51 -23.39 5.28
CA ASP A 146 25.34 -22.92 6.38
C ASP A 146 26.84 -23.19 6.15
N LYS A 147 27.17 -24.18 5.29
CA LYS A 147 28.54 -24.59 4.98
C LYS A 147 29.03 -24.10 3.61
N ILE A 148 28.16 -23.41 2.86
CA ILE A 148 28.51 -22.96 1.50
C ILE A 148 28.77 -21.46 1.54
N PRO A 149 30.03 -21.03 1.35
CA PRO A 149 30.31 -19.58 1.35
C PRO A 149 29.78 -18.91 0.08
N VAL A 150 29.43 -17.66 0.22
CA VAL A 150 29.06 -16.82 -0.93
C VAL A 150 30.35 -16.32 -1.58
N THR A 151 30.49 -16.56 -2.87
CA THR A 151 31.70 -16.23 -3.65
C THR A 151 31.31 -15.36 -4.85
N ASN A 152 32.32 -14.84 -5.56
CA ASN A 152 32.10 -14.07 -6.79
C ASN A 152 31.37 -14.92 -7.85
N GLN A 153 31.53 -16.23 -7.85
CA GLN A 153 30.92 -17.14 -8.83
C GLN A 153 29.46 -17.46 -8.51
N ASN A 154 29.10 -17.59 -7.23
CA ASN A 154 27.74 -18.02 -6.83
C ASN A 154 26.86 -16.93 -6.24
N ARG A 155 27.36 -15.68 -6.16
CA ARG A 155 26.59 -14.57 -5.54
C ARG A 155 25.26 -14.30 -6.24
N LYS A 156 25.17 -14.52 -7.53
CA LYS A 156 23.92 -14.35 -8.30
C LYS A 156 22.84 -15.32 -7.79
N GLU A 157 23.23 -16.59 -7.65
CA GLU A 157 22.35 -17.62 -7.07
C GLU A 157 21.95 -17.25 -5.65
N TYR A 158 22.91 -16.79 -4.84
CA TYR A 158 22.63 -16.36 -3.45
C TYR A 158 21.56 -15.27 -3.41
N VAL A 159 21.70 -14.23 -4.22
CA VAL A 159 20.74 -13.11 -4.24
C VAL A 159 19.37 -13.60 -4.70
N GLN A 160 19.31 -14.43 -5.75
CA GLN A 160 18.05 -14.98 -6.25
C GLN A 160 17.32 -15.80 -5.18
N LEU A 161 18.06 -16.67 -4.48
CA LEU A 161 17.49 -17.50 -3.41
C LEU A 161 17.07 -16.67 -2.20
N TYR A 162 17.82 -15.60 -1.89
CA TYR A 162 17.50 -14.70 -0.79
C TYR A 162 16.18 -13.97 -1.06
N VAL A 163 16.04 -13.38 -2.26
CA VAL A 163 14.82 -12.68 -2.66
C VAL A 163 13.63 -13.65 -2.67
N ASP A 164 13.81 -14.84 -3.24
CA ASP A 164 12.75 -15.86 -3.26
C ASP A 164 12.33 -16.28 -1.84
N PHE A 165 13.30 -16.43 -0.96
CA PHE A 165 13.01 -16.76 0.44
C PHE A 165 12.13 -15.68 1.08
N LEU A 166 12.53 -14.41 0.95
CA LEU A 166 11.83 -13.31 1.58
C LEU A 166 10.42 -13.07 1.00
N LEU A 167 10.28 -13.19 -0.32
CA LEU A 167 9.05 -12.79 -1.00
C LEU A 167 8.11 -13.96 -1.31
N ASN A 168 8.59 -15.20 -1.24
CA ASN A 168 7.77 -16.39 -1.49
C ASN A 168 7.78 -17.35 -0.29
N LYS A 169 8.94 -17.94 0.02
CA LYS A 169 9.01 -19.09 0.93
C LYS A 169 8.64 -18.76 2.37
N SER A 170 9.17 -17.66 2.91
CA SER A 170 8.95 -17.30 4.32
C SER A 170 7.53 -16.87 4.64
N ILE A 171 6.77 -16.46 3.63
CA ILE A 171 5.40 -15.98 3.79
C ILE A 171 4.37 -16.86 3.08
N TYR A 172 4.76 -18.06 2.64
CA TYR A 172 3.90 -18.90 1.79
C TYR A 172 2.53 -19.16 2.40
N LYS A 173 2.47 -19.60 3.66
CA LYS A 173 1.20 -19.97 4.30
C LYS A 173 0.29 -18.76 4.47
N GLN A 174 0.86 -17.64 4.88
CA GLN A 174 0.14 -16.37 5.04
C GLN A 174 -0.43 -15.91 3.70
N PHE A 175 0.42 -15.91 2.67
CA PHE A 175 -0.01 -15.44 1.34
C PHE A 175 -1.02 -16.40 0.71
N ALA A 176 -0.86 -17.70 0.88
CA ALA A 176 -1.83 -18.68 0.36
C ALA A 176 -3.22 -18.46 0.97
N ALA A 177 -3.30 -18.23 2.29
CA ALA A 177 -4.57 -17.90 2.93
C ALA A 177 -5.19 -16.62 2.37
N PHE A 178 -4.36 -15.58 2.20
CA PHE A 178 -4.76 -14.30 1.60
C PHE A 178 -5.26 -14.50 0.17
N TYR A 179 -4.53 -15.27 -0.64
CA TYR A 179 -4.89 -15.64 -2.01
C TYR A 179 -6.27 -16.31 -2.05
N TYR A 180 -6.48 -17.34 -1.23
CA TYR A 180 -7.78 -18.05 -1.22
C TYR A 180 -8.92 -17.15 -0.74
N GLY A 181 -8.63 -16.23 0.19
CA GLY A 181 -9.62 -15.24 0.64
C GLY A 181 -10.06 -14.35 -0.51
N PHE A 182 -9.08 -13.75 -1.21
CA PHE A 182 -9.35 -12.87 -2.35
C PHE A 182 -10.16 -13.60 -3.43
N HIS A 183 -9.69 -14.77 -3.83
CA HIS A 183 -10.33 -15.54 -4.91
C HIS A 183 -11.66 -16.19 -4.52
N SER A 184 -11.98 -16.27 -3.22
CA SER A 184 -13.30 -16.76 -2.79
C SER A 184 -14.40 -15.75 -3.13
N VAL A 185 -14.04 -14.49 -3.32
CA VAL A 185 -14.98 -13.41 -3.69
C VAL A 185 -14.80 -13.00 -5.14
N CYS A 186 -13.55 -12.80 -5.59
CA CYS A 186 -13.23 -12.38 -6.96
C CYS A 186 -12.95 -13.59 -7.88
N ALA A 187 -13.85 -14.56 -7.89
CA ALA A 187 -13.73 -15.75 -8.74
C ALA A 187 -14.20 -15.41 -10.16
N SER A 188 -13.38 -14.72 -10.93
CA SER A 188 -13.77 -14.26 -12.27
C SER A 188 -12.71 -14.60 -13.31
N TYR A 189 -13.17 -15.09 -14.45
CA TYR A 189 -12.31 -15.30 -15.63
C TYR A 189 -11.75 -13.98 -16.16
N ALA A 190 -12.33 -12.83 -15.78
CA ALA A 190 -11.78 -11.53 -16.15
C ALA A 190 -10.36 -11.34 -15.59
N LEU A 191 -10.02 -11.99 -14.47
CA LEU A 191 -8.67 -11.93 -13.90
C LEU A 191 -7.59 -12.45 -14.84
N LEU A 192 -7.97 -13.34 -15.80
CA LEU A 192 -7.04 -13.83 -16.85
C LEU A 192 -6.58 -12.71 -17.77
N LEU A 193 -7.38 -11.65 -17.88
CA LEU A 193 -7.14 -10.55 -18.81
C LEU A 193 -6.44 -9.36 -18.15
N LEU A 194 -6.33 -9.38 -16.82
CA LEU A 194 -5.78 -8.24 -16.05
C LEU A 194 -4.30 -8.43 -15.75
N ARG A 195 -3.56 -7.35 -15.90
CA ARG A 195 -2.19 -7.27 -15.44
C ARG A 195 -2.17 -6.90 -13.94
N PRO A 196 -1.09 -7.23 -13.22
CA PRO A 196 -1.00 -6.89 -11.78
C PRO A 196 -1.27 -5.42 -11.48
N GLU A 197 -0.78 -4.51 -12.33
CA GLU A 197 -0.97 -3.06 -12.15
C GLU A 197 -2.44 -2.67 -12.24
N GLU A 198 -3.20 -3.38 -13.07
CA GLU A 198 -4.64 -3.14 -13.23
C GLU A 198 -5.41 -3.63 -12.02
N VAL A 199 -5.01 -4.76 -11.42
CA VAL A 199 -5.61 -5.24 -10.17
C VAL A 199 -5.33 -4.25 -9.03
N GLU A 200 -4.10 -3.70 -8.96
CA GLU A 200 -3.76 -2.67 -7.98
C GLU A 200 -4.70 -1.47 -8.09
N ILE A 201 -4.96 -0.99 -9.31
CA ILE A 201 -5.87 0.15 -9.55
C ILE A 201 -7.30 -0.20 -9.10
N LEU A 202 -7.75 -1.44 -9.34
CA LEU A 202 -9.08 -1.88 -8.90
C LEU A 202 -9.19 -1.88 -7.36
N VAL A 203 -8.09 -2.22 -6.67
CA VAL A 203 -8.07 -2.28 -5.20
C VAL A 203 -7.90 -0.88 -4.59
N CYS A 204 -6.89 -0.13 -5.03
CA CYS A 204 -6.45 1.11 -4.38
C CYS A 204 -6.90 2.38 -5.10
N GLY A 205 -7.37 2.28 -6.34
CA GLY A 205 -7.63 3.42 -7.19
C GLY A 205 -6.36 3.89 -7.91
N SER A 206 -6.54 4.83 -8.82
CA SER A 206 -5.45 5.38 -9.63
C SER A 206 -4.66 6.42 -8.83
N PRO A 207 -3.34 6.44 -8.94
CA PRO A 207 -2.53 7.51 -8.34
C PRO A 207 -2.54 8.80 -9.18
N GLU A 208 -3.13 8.76 -10.37
CA GLU A 208 -3.13 9.91 -11.29
C GLU A 208 -4.24 10.88 -10.90
N LEU A 209 -3.85 12.12 -10.59
CA LEU A 209 -4.79 13.17 -10.18
C LEU A 209 -4.99 14.15 -11.32
N ASP A 210 -6.27 14.49 -11.59
CA ASP A 210 -6.66 15.52 -12.55
C ASP A 210 -7.57 16.51 -11.84
N MET A 211 -6.99 17.59 -11.32
CA MET A 211 -7.73 18.63 -10.58
C MET A 211 -8.72 19.37 -11.48
N SER A 212 -8.44 19.47 -12.78
CA SER A 212 -9.37 20.08 -13.73
C SER A 212 -10.64 19.22 -13.88
N ALA A 213 -10.46 17.90 -13.96
CA ALA A 213 -11.61 16.98 -13.99
C ALA A 213 -12.41 17.06 -12.68
N LEU A 214 -11.70 17.16 -11.54
CA LEU A 214 -12.36 17.33 -10.25
C LEU A 214 -13.21 18.61 -10.23
N GLN A 215 -12.65 19.73 -10.72
CA GLN A 215 -13.36 21.01 -10.81
C GLN A 215 -14.65 20.88 -11.63
N ARG A 216 -14.57 20.20 -12.79
CA ARG A 216 -15.74 20.04 -13.68
C ARG A 216 -16.87 19.25 -13.03
N SER A 217 -16.55 18.30 -12.16
CA SER A 217 -17.54 17.41 -11.54
C SER A 217 -17.95 17.81 -10.12
N THR A 218 -17.33 18.86 -9.55
CA THR A 218 -17.59 19.30 -8.17
C THR A 218 -19.02 19.83 -8.02
N GLN A 219 -19.68 19.38 -6.96
CA GLN A 219 -21.00 19.87 -6.56
C GLN A 219 -20.84 20.95 -5.49
N TYR A 220 -21.78 21.90 -5.43
CA TYR A 220 -21.72 23.02 -4.48
C TYR A 220 -22.96 23.06 -3.62
N GLU A 221 -22.79 23.37 -2.33
CA GLU A 221 -23.86 23.50 -1.37
C GLU A 221 -23.68 24.81 -0.58
N GLY A 222 -24.57 25.73 -0.72
CA GLY A 222 -24.45 27.07 -0.13
C GLY A 222 -23.51 28.00 -0.90
N TYR A 223 -22.90 27.51 -1.95
CA TYR A 223 -22.06 28.28 -2.89
C TYR A 223 -22.60 28.10 -4.30
N GLN A 224 -22.35 29.10 -5.13
CA GLN A 224 -22.50 29.00 -6.59
C GLN A 224 -21.10 28.82 -7.22
N LYS A 225 -21.08 28.15 -8.35
CA LYS A 225 -19.82 27.94 -9.10
C LYS A 225 -19.09 29.26 -9.41
N THR A 226 -19.84 30.35 -9.56
CA THR A 226 -19.36 31.69 -9.90
C THR A 226 -18.93 32.52 -8.70
N ASP A 227 -19.15 32.06 -7.47
CA ASP A 227 -18.79 32.81 -6.27
C ASP A 227 -17.30 33.06 -6.17
N LEU A 228 -16.90 34.22 -5.66
CA LEU A 228 -15.50 34.60 -5.53
C LEU A 228 -14.68 33.59 -4.71
N THR A 229 -15.24 33.10 -3.61
CA THR A 229 -14.55 32.10 -2.78
C THR A 229 -14.25 30.84 -3.59
N ILE A 230 -15.19 30.39 -4.41
CA ILE A 230 -15.03 29.20 -5.26
C ILE A 230 -13.96 29.45 -6.34
N ARG A 231 -13.97 30.64 -6.93
CA ARG A 231 -12.96 31.04 -7.94
C ARG A 231 -11.57 31.07 -7.32
N TYR A 232 -11.43 31.65 -6.13
CA TYR A 232 -10.17 31.64 -5.37
C TYR A 232 -9.71 30.22 -5.07
N PHE A 233 -10.63 29.36 -4.64
CA PHE A 233 -10.35 27.96 -4.31
C PHE A 233 -9.71 27.25 -5.51
N TRP A 234 -10.34 27.31 -6.67
CA TRP A 234 -9.82 26.61 -7.84
C TRP A 234 -8.54 27.24 -8.38
N ASP A 235 -8.41 28.57 -8.34
CA ASP A 235 -7.15 29.24 -8.70
C ASP A 235 -5.98 28.70 -7.83
N VAL A 236 -6.23 28.53 -6.55
CA VAL A 236 -5.21 28.02 -5.62
C VAL A 236 -4.92 26.54 -5.87
N VAL A 237 -5.95 25.72 -5.94
CA VAL A 237 -5.84 24.26 -6.02
C VAL A 237 -5.21 23.81 -7.35
N LEU A 238 -5.60 24.44 -8.45
CA LEU A 238 -5.02 24.12 -9.77
C LEU A 238 -3.53 24.45 -9.84
N GLY A 239 -3.07 25.35 -8.97
CA GLY A 239 -1.64 25.70 -8.86
C GLY A 239 -0.86 24.90 -7.81
N PHE A 240 -1.50 23.96 -7.13
CA PHE A 240 -0.83 23.13 -6.10
C PHE A 240 0.18 22.15 -6.72
N SER A 241 1.26 21.89 -5.99
CA SER A 241 2.15 20.78 -6.29
C SER A 241 1.40 19.46 -6.14
N LEU A 242 1.91 18.39 -6.74
CA LEU A 242 1.30 17.06 -6.63
C LEU A 242 1.11 16.64 -5.17
N ASP A 243 2.09 16.94 -4.32
CA ASP A 243 2.02 16.63 -2.89
C ASP A 243 0.83 17.31 -2.21
N LEU A 244 0.63 18.61 -2.48
CA LEU A 244 -0.50 19.35 -1.92
C LEU A 244 -1.84 18.89 -2.50
N GLN A 245 -1.87 18.49 -3.78
CA GLN A 245 -3.08 17.91 -4.40
C GLN A 245 -3.46 16.60 -3.69
N LYS A 246 -2.49 15.74 -3.42
CA LYS A 246 -2.69 14.48 -2.70
C LYS A 246 -3.20 14.74 -1.28
N LYS A 247 -2.61 15.71 -0.58
CA LYS A 247 -3.05 16.10 0.77
C LYS A 247 -4.49 16.61 0.77
N LEU A 248 -4.85 17.44 -0.21
CA LEU A 248 -6.23 17.93 -0.35
C LEU A 248 -7.21 16.78 -0.57
N LEU A 249 -6.87 15.89 -1.49
CA LEU A 249 -7.73 14.73 -1.79
C LEU A 249 -7.88 13.84 -0.56
N HIS A 250 -6.78 13.53 0.11
CA HIS A 250 -6.80 12.73 1.35
C HIS A 250 -7.62 13.41 2.45
N PHE A 251 -7.48 14.73 2.60
CA PHE A 251 -8.24 15.50 3.59
C PHE A 251 -9.75 15.39 3.34
N ALA A 252 -10.15 15.53 2.08
CA ALA A 252 -11.58 15.60 1.72
C ALA A 252 -12.25 14.22 1.59
N THR A 253 -11.48 13.18 1.25
CA THR A 253 -12.04 11.85 0.90
C THR A 253 -11.51 10.70 1.76
N GLY A 254 -10.43 10.91 2.49
CA GLY A 254 -9.77 9.85 3.25
C GLY A 254 -8.78 9.04 2.42
N SER A 255 -8.59 9.35 1.13
CA SER A 255 -7.64 8.65 0.25
C SER A 255 -7.02 9.65 -0.72
N ASP A 256 -5.76 9.45 -1.06
CA ASP A 256 -5.06 10.24 -2.08
C ASP A 256 -5.15 9.59 -3.47
N ARG A 257 -6.03 8.60 -3.64
CA ARG A 257 -6.23 7.86 -4.88
C ARG A 257 -7.60 8.16 -5.50
N VAL A 258 -7.65 7.99 -6.82
CA VAL A 258 -8.84 8.30 -7.64
C VAL A 258 -9.58 7.00 -7.95
N PRO A 259 -10.93 6.96 -7.86
CA PRO A 259 -11.68 5.77 -8.29
C PRO A 259 -11.38 5.39 -9.74
N VAL A 260 -11.62 4.14 -10.08
CA VAL A 260 -11.37 3.59 -11.42
C VAL A 260 -12.08 4.40 -12.51
N GLY A 261 -13.28 4.90 -12.22
CA GLY A 261 -14.05 5.71 -13.15
C GLY A 261 -13.58 7.16 -13.27
N GLY A 262 -12.55 7.55 -12.54
CA GLY A 262 -11.99 8.90 -12.62
C GLY A 262 -12.50 9.85 -11.53
N MET A 263 -12.05 11.09 -11.59
CA MET A 263 -12.35 12.11 -10.59
C MET A 263 -13.85 12.38 -10.43
N ALA A 264 -14.64 12.20 -11.48
CA ALA A 264 -16.10 12.44 -11.42
C ALA A 264 -16.81 11.45 -10.47
N ASP A 265 -16.25 10.23 -10.35
CA ASP A 265 -16.82 9.20 -9.47
C ASP A 265 -16.62 9.50 -7.98
N LEU A 266 -15.75 10.46 -7.65
CA LEU A 266 -15.57 10.91 -6.26
C LEU A 266 -16.81 11.59 -5.70
N ASN A 267 -17.67 12.17 -6.56
CA ASN A 267 -18.81 12.95 -6.13
C ASN A 267 -18.41 14.04 -5.12
N PHE A 268 -17.30 14.72 -5.43
CA PHE A 268 -16.71 15.73 -4.55
C PHE A 268 -17.67 16.91 -4.39
N LYS A 269 -17.80 17.39 -3.16
CA LYS A 269 -18.71 18.48 -2.81
C LYS A 269 -17.97 19.55 -2.01
N ILE A 270 -18.23 20.82 -2.34
CA ILE A 270 -17.78 21.95 -1.53
C ILE A 270 -19.04 22.61 -0.93
N SER A 271 -19.09 22.66 0.38
CA SER A 271 -20.20 23.31 1.10
C SER A 271 -19.71 24.58 1.80
N LYS A 272 -20.60 25.54 1.90
CA LYS A 272 -20.31 26.79 2.60
C LYS A 272 -20.39 26.56 4.10
N SER A 273 -19.29 26.85 4.77
CA SER A 273 -19.25 26.81 6.23
C SER A 273 -19.90 28.09 6.79
N GLU A 274 -20.75 27.94 7.76
CA GLU A 274 -21.36 29.07 8.47
C GLU A 274 -20.42 29.64 9.54
N THR A 275 -19.27 28.98 9.76
CA THR A 275 -18.30 29.44 10.74
C THR A 275 -17.55 30.69 10.26
N SER A 276 -16.95 31.39 11.21
CA SER A 276 -16.12 32.56 10.94
C SER A 276 -14.97 32.22 9.98
N THR A 277 -14.53 33.19 9.20
CA THR A 277 -13.36 33.08 8.32
C THR A 277 -12.06 32.90 9.11
N ASN A 278 -12.10 33.04 10.43
CA ASN A 278 -10.95 32.73 11.29
C ASN A 278 -10.69 31.23 11.40
N TRP A 279 -11.69 30.39 11.09
CA TRP A 279 -11.57 28.93 11.20
C TRP A 279 -10.89 28.32 9.98
N LEU A 280 -10.29 27.15 10.16
CA LEU A 280 -9.76 26.34 9.08
C LEU A 280 -10.89 25.61 8.36
N PRO A 281 -10.68 25.19 7.10
CA PRO A 281 -11.67 24.34 6.45
C PRO A 281 -11.75 22.98 7.17
N VAL A 282 -12.90 22.35 7.07
CA VAL A 282 -13.20 21.04 7.69
C VAL A 282 -13.65 20.10 6.59
N ALA A 283 -13.42 18.80 6.75
CA ALA A 283 -13.86 17.81 5.78
C ALA A 283 -14.72 16.72 6.44
N HIS A 284 -15.67 16.21 5.68
CA HIS A 284 -16.48 15.03 6.03
C HIS A 284 -16.16 13.94 5.00
N THR A 285 -15.19 13.13 5.31
CA THR A 285 -14.63 12.13 4.37
C THR A 285 -15.66 11.08 3.94
N CYS A 286 -16.65 10.79 4.80
CA CYS A 286 -17.72 9.84 4.44
C CYS A 286 -18.59 10.35 3.29
N PHE A 287 -18.58 11.66 3.03
CA PHE A 287 -19.38 12.29 1.98
C PHE A 287 -18.53 12.96 0.89
N ASN A 288 -17.21 12.78 0.96
CA ASN A 288 -16.24 13.45 0.06
C ASN A 288 -16.50 14.96 0.01
N GLN A 289 -16.72 15.56 1.18
CA GLN A 289 -17.19 16.93 1.33
C GLN A 289 -16.14 17.81 2.01
N LEU A 290 -15.87 18.96 1.41
CA LEU A 290 -15.03 20.01 1.98
C LEU A 290 -15.93 21.18 2.42
N CYS A 291 -15.91 21.50 3.72
CA CYS A 291 -16.62 22.65 4.28
C CYS A 291 -15.67 23.85 4.27
N LEU A 292 -15.96 24.82 3.40
CA LEU A 292 -15.05 25.94 3.12
C LEU A 292 -15.66 27.24 3.66
N PRO A 293 -15.00 27.91 4.66
CA PRO A 293 -15.45 29.24 5.07
C PRO A 293 -15.33 30.27 3.95
N PRO A 294 -16.17 31.32 3.94
CA PRO A 294 -16.14 32.32 2.86
C PRO A 294 -15.00 33.33 3.08
N TYR A 295 -13.76 32.86 2.90
CA TYR A 295 -12.57 33.70 3.08
C TYR A 295 -12.60 34.93 2.17
N LYS A 296 -12.11 36.04 2.69
CA LYS A 296 -12.23 37.35 2.05
C LYS A 296 -11.33 37.54 0.83
N ASN A 297 -10.21 36.84 0.80
CA ASN A 297 -9.28 36.97 -0.31
C ASN A 297 -8.52 35.65 -0.57
N LYS A 298 -7.91 35.59 -1.73
CA LYS A 298 -7.20 34.39 -2.23
C LYS A 298 -6.02 33.99 -1.36
N LYS A 299 -5.29 34.99 -0.82
CA LYS A 299 -4.12 34.73 0.06
C LYS A 299 -4.54 34.04 1.36
N GLU A 300 -5.59 34.57 2.00
CA GLU A 300 -6.15 34.01 3.22
C GLU A 300 -6.63 32.56 2.98
N LEU A 301 -7.37 32.34 1.90
CA LEU A 301 -7.87 31.02 1.53
C LEU A 301 -6.72 30.05 1.35
N LYS A 302 -5.68 30.44 0.60
CA LYS A 302 -4.51 29.60 0.36
C LYS A 302 -3.82 29.19 1.67
N GLN A 303 -3.58 30.15 2.54
CA GLN A 303 -2.92 29.91 3.85
C GLN A 303 -3.73 28.94 4.70
N LYS A 304 -5.01 29.23 4.88
CA LYS A 304 -5.92 28.42 5.72
C LYS A 304 -6.09 27.01 5.14
N LEU A 305 -6.21 26.90 3.81
CA LEU A 305 -6.38 25.60 3.16
C LEU A 305 -5.10 24.74 3.34
N ILE A 306 -3.92 25.31 3.11
CA ILE A 306 -2.65 24.57 3.28
C ILE A 306 -2.48 24.10 4.72
N ILE A 307 -2.78 24.98 5.71
CA ILE A 307 -2.70 24.61 7.12
C ILE A 307 -3.68 23.46 7.42
N GLY A 308 -4.92 23.56 6.94
CA GLY A 308 -5.94 22.53 7.17
C GLY A 308 -5.55 21.17 6.63
N ILE A 309 -5.14 21.12 5.35
CA ILE A 309 -4.81 19.85 4.71
C ILE A 309 -3.49 19.25 5.18
N SER A 310 -2.55 20.10 5.65
CA SER A 310 -1.25 19.62 6.13
C SER A 310 -1.31 19.09 7.57
N ASN A 311 -2.22 19.60 8.38
CA ASN A 311 -2.36 19.18 9.78
C ASN A 311 -3.32 18.01 9.98
N ALA A 312 -4.02 17.59 8.94
CA ALA A 312 -5.01 16.51 9.02
C ALA A 312 -4.38 15.15 9.41
N GLU A 313 -3.09 14.99 9.19
CA GLU A 313 -2.38 13.74 9.55
C GLU A 313 -2.20 13.60 11.08
N GLY A 314 -2.36 14.70 11.83
CA GLY A 314 -2.19 14.71 13.29
C GLY A 314 -3.48 14.54 14.09
N PHE A 315 -4.63 14.71 13.46
CA PHE A 315 -5.93 14.60 14.15
C PHE A 315 -6.67 13.34 13.70
N GLY A 316 -6.17 12.18 14.12
CA GLY A 316 -6.99 10.99 14.13
C GLY A 316 -8.07 11.19 15.19
N LEU A 317 -9.32 11.13 14.82
CA LEU A 317 -10.40 11.12 15.80
C LEU A 317 -10.20 9.92 16.72
N GLU A 318 -10.09 10.17 18.02
CA GLU A 318 -10.09 9.17 19.08
C GLU A 318 -11.41 8.41 19.11
#